data_0c15a75960ca1f9f235f30c81c3bf4f6
#
_entry.id   0c15a75960ca1f9f235f30c81c3bf4f6
#
_cell.length_a   1.000
_cell.length_b   1.000
_cell.length_c   1.000
_cell.angle_alpha   90.00
_cell.angle_beta   90.00
_cell.angle_gamma   90.00
#
_symmetry.space_group_name_H-M   'P 1'
#
loop_
_entity.id
_entity.type
_entity.pdbx_description
1 polymer ?
#
loop_
_entity_poly.entity_id
_entity_poly.type
_entity_poly.pdbx_seq_one_letter_code
_entity_poly.pdbx_strand_id
1 'polypeptide(L)'
;MKHIGFIGASGLMGHGIAKNVLAKGFQVSLTVHAKQEPLKDLLAAGAKLVGCHADLSVCDAVIICVTGSPQVEAALEGPQGILSRARAGLLLVDASTSEPDSTRRLAARCKEAGMTLVDAPLARSPVEAEEGRLNTMVGASPAVFAQLEPVFQAYCENIFHVGETGAAHVIKLLNNFLGQAITTAAAEAFAVGAKAGIDVKQLVRVVSAGAVNSGLFQAMAKTLEGDYTGLKFELNNASKDLRYYVHLTESVKAPSLVGTSVHQSLMTACALGYGQELVPSLVKAQAQINQVKIETAS
;
A
#
# COMPACT_ATOMS: atom_id res chain seq x y z
N MET A 1 0.24 -26.47 -0.73
CA MET A 1 0.76 -25.39 0.12
C MET A 1 0.07 -25.42 1.45
N LYS A 2 0.82 -25.47 2.56
CA LYS A 2 0.26 -25.58 3.93
C LYS A 2 0.95 -24.64 4.93
N HIS A 3 2.19 -24.26 4.70
CA HIS A 3 2.99 -23.47 5.62
C HIS A 3 3.40 -22.14 4.98
N ILE A 4 2.93 -21.04 5.56
CA ILE A 4 3.16 -19.68 5.07
C ILE A 4 4.09 -18.94 6.04
N GLY A 5 5.18 -18.40 5.52
CA GLY A 5 6.03 -17.44 6.21
C GLY A 5 5.45 -16.03 6.06
N PHE A 6 5.64 -15.17 7.07
CA PHE A 6 5.13 -13.81 7.00
C PHE A 6 6.13 -12.80 7.56
N ILE A 7 6.43 -11.76 6.77
CA ILE A 7 7.26 -10.61 7.15
C ILE A 7 6.35 -9.38 7.16
N GLY A 8 6.33 -8.64 8.29
CA GLY A 8 5.52 -7.44 8.43
C GLY A 8 4.13 -7.65 9.04
N ALA A 9 3.89 -8.79 9.71
CA ALA A 9 2.62 -9.08 10.39
C ALA A 9 2.27 -8.11 11.54
N SER A 10 3.20 -7.32 12.04
CA SER A 10 2.94 -6.27 13.04
C SER A 10 2.42 -4.95 12.44
N GLY A 11 2.37 -4.84 11.12
CA GLY A 11 1.86 -3.67 10.40
C GLY A 11 0.34 -3.72 10.24
N LEU A 12 -0.28 -2.54 10.00
CA LEU A 12 -1.74 -2.38 9.89
C LEU A 12 -2.42 -3.29 8.86
N MET A 13 -1.77 -3.51 7.71
CA MET A 13 -2.28 -4.39 6.67
C MET A 13 -1.86 -5.84 6.92
N GLY A 14 -0.58 -6.03 7.29
CA GLY A 14 0.01 -7.35 7.48
C GLY A 14 -0.64 -8.16 8.58
N HIS A 15 -1.11 -7.51 9.65
CA HIS A 15 -1.80 -8.18 10.75
C HIS A 15 -3.07 -8.89 10.27
N GLY A 16 -3.96 -8.16 9.60
CA GLY A 16 -5.20 -8.73 9.08
C GLY A 16 -4.95 -9.86 8.07
N ILE A 17 -3.93 -9.73 7.20
CA ILE A 17 -3.56 -10.81 6.27
C ILE A 17 -3.13 -12.06 7.04
N ALA A 18 -2.19 -11.94 7.98
CA ALA A 18 -1.68 -13.08 8.74
C ALA A 18 -2.79 -13.76 9.55
N LYS A 19 -3.68 -12.99 10.16
CA LYS A 19 -4.87 -13.46 10.89
C LYS A 19 -5.78 -14.29 9.99
N ASN A 20 -6.13 -13.78 8.82
CA ASN A 20 -7.02 -14.48 7.90
C ASN A 20 -6.39 -15.74 7.28
N VAL A 21 -5.07 -15.71 6.99
CA VAL A 21 -4.32 -16.89 6.55
C VAL A 21 -4.36 -18.00 7.63
N LEU A 22 -4.13 -17.64 8.91
CA LEU A 22 -4.27 -18.56 10.04
C LEU A 22 -5.70 -19.13 10.14
N ALA A 23 -6.70 -18.26 10.09
CA ALA A 23 -8.11 -18.63 10.22
C ALA A 23 -8.58 -19.60 9.11
N LYS A 24 -7.94 -19.58 7.93
CA LYS A 24 -8.18 -20.53 6.83
C LYS A 24 -7.42 -21.84 6.97
N GLY A 25 -6.71 -22.06 8.09
CA GLY A 25 -6.06 -23.33 8.43
C GLY A 25 -4.63 -23.49 7.92
N PHE A 26 -4.00 -22.44 7.40
CA PHE A 26 -2.56 -22.48 7.09
C PHE A 26 -1.73 -22.43 8.37
N GLN A 27 -0.61 -23.14 8.41
CA GLN A 27 0.43 -22.90 9.40
C GLN A 27 1.12 -21.58 9.07
N VAL A 28 1.35 -20.73 10.07
CA VAL A 28 2.01 -19.43 9.87
C VAL A 28 3.24 -19.30 10.73
N SER A 29 4.38 -18.96 10.12
CA SER A 29 5.60 -18.54 10.80
C SER A 29 5.84 -17.06 10.56
N LEU A 30 6.15 -16.31 11.63
CA LEU A 30 6.29 -14.86 11.60
C LEU A 30 7.70 -14.45 11.97
N THR A 31 8.19 -13.36 11.36
CA THR A 31 9.31 -12.61 11.93
C THR A 31 8.81 -11.34 12.60
N VAL A 32 9.51 -10.90 13.63
CA VAL A 32 9.24 -9.63 14.31
C VAL A 32 10.40 -8.67 14.10
N HIS A 33 10.10 -7.40 13.81
CA HIS A 33 11.14 -6.38 13.64
C HIS A 33 11.47 -5.67 14.95
N ALA A 34 10.47 -5.14 15.67
CA ALA A 34 10.71 -4.34 16.88
C ALA A 34 9.74 -4.63 18.03
N LYS A 35 8.44 -4.84 17.76
CA LYS A 35 7.40 -4.98 18.79
C LYS A 35 6.63 -6.27 18.60
N GLN A 36 6.57 -7.12 19.64
CA GLN A 36 5.77 -8.35 19.65
C GLN A 36 4.31 -8.10 20.04
N GLU A 37 4.02 -6.97 20.70
CA GLU A 37 2.69 -6.65 21.21
C GLU A 37 1.57 -6.81 20.16
N PRO A 38 1.72 -6.29 18.93
CA PRO A 38 0.71 -6.45 17.88
C PRO A 38 0.52 -7.88 17.37
N LEU A 39 1.36 -8.84 17.79
CA LEU A 39 1.32 -10.24 17.34
C LEU A 39 0.74 -11.19 18.37
N LYS A 40 0.32 -10.72 19.55
CA LYS A 40 -0.12 -11.57 20.66
C LYS A 40 -1.28 -12.49 20.31
N ASP A 41 -2.27 -11.96 19.64
CA ASP A 41 -3.45 -12.70 19.18
C ASP A 41 -3.11 -13.73 18.10
N LEU A 42 -2.21 -13.40 17.16
CA LEU A 42 -1.72 -14.32 16.14
C LEU A 42 -0.95 -15.50 16.78
N LEU A 43 -0.11 -15.21 17.78
CA LEU A 43 0.62 -16.24 18.52
C LEU A 43 -0.34 -17.11 19.34
N ALA A 44 -1.33 -16.53 19.99
CA ALA A 44 -2.38 -17.26 20.69
C ALA A 44 -3.21 -18.13 19.75
N ALA A 45 -3.40 -17.70 18.49
CA ALA A 45 -4.06 -18.46 17.44
C ALA A 45 -3.17 -19.55 16.80
N GLY A 46 -1.91 -19.70 17.24
CA GLY A 46 -1.01 -20.77 16.80
C GLY A 46 0.07 -20.39 15.79
N ALA A 47 0.25 -19.10 15.47
CA ALA A 47 1.40 -18.64 14.70
C ALA A 47 2.70 -18.87 15.49
N LYS A 48 3.80 -19.08 14.78
CA LYS A 48 5.12 -19.32 15.39
C LYS A 48 6.08 -18.19 15.05
N LEU A 49 6.80 -17.67 16.06
CA LEU A 49 7.91 -16.75 15.81
C LEU A 49 9.16 -17.54 15.39
N VAL A 50 9.89 -16.97 14.43
CA VAL A 50 11.22 -17.43 14.02
C VAL A 50 12.25 -16.33 14.24
N GLY A 51 13.54 -16.70 14.27
CA GLY A 51 14.62 -15.81 14.69
C GLY A 51 14.97 -14.73 13.66
N CYS A 52 14.89 -15.06 12.38
CA CYS A 52 15.22 -14.14 11.29
C CYS A 52 14.46 -14.48 10.01
N HIS A 53 14.55 -13.59 8.98
CA HIS A 53 13.86 -13.81 7.72
C HIS A 53 14.32 -15.08 6.99
N ALA A 54 15.61 -15.41 7.08
CA ALA A 54 16.17 -16.62 6.47
C ALA A 54 15.54 -17.91 7.00
N ASP A 55 15.05 -17.93 8.25
CA ASP A 55 14.39 -19.09 8.84
C ASP A 55 13.04 -19.41 8.20
N LEU A 56 12.45 -18.45 7.48
CA LEU A 56 11.21 -18.63 6.72
C LEU A 56 11.41 -19.46 5.43
N SER A 57 12.65 -19.75 5.04
CA SER A 57 12.95 -20.55 3.83
C SER A 57 12.39 -21.97 3.88
N VAL A 58 12.01 -22.47 5.06
CA VAL A 58 11.37 -23.78 5.23
C VAL A 58 9.88 -23.78 4.86
N CYS A 59 9.27 -22.59 4.71
CA CYS A 59 7.87 -22.43 4.36
C CYS A 59 7.62 -22.77 2.88
N ASP A 60 6.36 -23.03 2.51
CA ASP A 60 5.98 -23.23 1.10
C ASP A 60 5.93 -21.91 0.33
N ALA A 61 5.47 -20.85 1.00
CA ALA A 61 5.52 -19.48 0.49
C ALA A 61 5.81 -18.49 1.63
N VAL A 62 6.34 -17.31 1.28
CA VAL A 62 6.54 -16.20 2.23
C VAL A 62 5.85 -14.95 1.68
N ILE A 63 4.95 -14.38 2.49
CA ILE A 63 4.32 -13.09 2.21
C ILE A 63 5.13 -11.99 2.89
N ILE A 64 5.44 -10.95 2.14
CA ILE A 64 6.17 -9.76 2.59
C ILE A 64 5.20 -8.58 2.49
N CYS A 65 4.83 -7.97 3.61
CA CYS A 65 3.95 -6.80 3.65
C CYS A 65 4.60 -5.72 4.52
N VAL A 66 5.45 -4.92 3.90
CA VAL A 66 6.26 -3.89 4.53
C VAL A 66 6.05 -2.52 3.85
N THR A 67 6.76 -1.49 4.30
CA THR A 67 6.51 -0.11 3.86
C THR A 67 6.84 0.12 2.37
N GLY A 68 7.88 -0.52 1.84
CA GLY A 68 8.28 -0.33 0.44
C GLY A 68 9.55 -1.08 0.04
N SER A 69 10.06 -0.77 -1.16
CA SER A 69 11.20 -1.46 -1.77
C SER A 69 12.42 -1.62 -0.86
N PRO A 70 12.90 -0.59 -0.12
CA PRO A 70 14.07 -0.77 0.74
C PRO A 70 13.91 -1.85 1.80
N GLN A 71 12.70 -1.99 2.37
CA GLN A 71 12.41 -3.01 3.37
C GLN A 71 12.25 -4.40 2.73
N VAL A 72 11.70 -4.48 1.51
CA VAL A 72 11.64 -5.74 0.74
C VAL A 72 13.05 -6.21 0.38
N GLU A 73 13.89 -5.30 -0.11
CA GLU A 73 15.30 -5.57 -0.40
C GLU A 73 16.05 -6.08 0.84
N ALA A 74 15.89 -5.41 1.98
CA ALA A 74 16.49 -5.83 3.24
C ALA A 74 15.97 -7.21 3.70
N ALA A 75 14.69 -7.50 3.51
CA ALA A 75 14.10 -8.80 3.86
C ALA A 75 14.63 -9.95 2.99
N LEU A 76 14.96 -9.68 1.74
CA LEU A 76 15.48 -10.67 0.81
C LEU A 76 17.00 -10.73 0.81
N GLU A 77 17.69 -9.61 0.67
CA GLU A 77 19.14 -9.51 0.41
C GLU A 77 19.96 -9.16 1.67
N GLY A 78 19.32 -8.79 2.79
CA GLY A 78 20.03 -8.46 4.04
C GLY A 78 20.81 -9.64 4.60
N PRO A 79 21.72 -9.42 5.59
CA PRO A 79 22.59 -10.47 6.15
C PRO A 79 21.83 -11.68 6.69
N GLN A 80 20.60 -11.47 7.17
CA GLN A 80 19.68 -12.50 7.64
C GLN A 80 18.43 -12.59 6.75
N GLY A 81 18.54 -12.13 5.52
CA GLY A 81 17.47 -12.16 4.51
C GLY A 81 17.26 -13.57 3.97
N ILE A 82 16.14 -13.76 3.29
CA ILE A 82 15.72 -15.07 2.76
C ILE A 82 16.76 -15.66 1.81
N LEU A 83 17.42 -14.83 0.98
CA LEU A 83 18.45 -15.28 0.03
C LEU A 83 19.68 -15.91 0.70
N SER A 84 19.97 -15.59 1.98
CA SER A 84 21.09 -16.19 2.71
C SER A 84 20.89 -17.69 2.98
N ARG A 85 19.64 -18.17 2.95
CA ARG A 85 19.26 -19.60 3.09
C ARG A 85 18.24 -19.98 2.01
N ALA A 86 18.54 -19.60 0.76
CA ALA A 86 17.64 -19.86 -0.36
C ALA A 86 17.30 -21.36 -0.47
N ARG A 87 16.01 -21.64 -0.71
CA ARG A 87 15.50 -22.98 -0.96
C ARG A 87 14.81 -23.03 -2.32
N ALA A 88 15.25 -23.92 -3.19
CA ALA A 88 14.61 -24.09 -4.48
C ALA A 88 13.12 -24.42 -4.34
N GLY A 89 12.32 -23.79 -5.18
CA GLY A 89 10.85 -23.92 -5.19
C GLY A 89 10.11 -23.04 -4.17
N LEU A 90 10.80 -22.25 -3.33
CA LEU A 90 10.15 -21.29 -2.45
C LEU A 90 9.46 -20.18 -3.26
N LEU A 91 8.19 -19.90 -2.94
CA LEU A 91 7.44 -18.81 -3.51
C LEU A 91 7.49 -17.58 -2.58
N LEU A 92 7.79 -16.42 -3.13
CA LEU A 92 7.86 -15.15 -2.42
C LEU A 92 6.77 -14.23 -2.97
N VAL A 93 5.98 -13.62 -2.09
CA VAL A 93 4.86 -12.75 -2.44
C VAL A 93 5.13 -11.37 -1.84
N ASP A 94 5.49 -10.40 -2.67
CA ASP A 94 5.60 -9.00 -2.24
C ASP A 94 4.22 -8.33 -2.29
N ALA A 95 3.58 -8.24 -1.13
CA ALA A 95 2.30 -7.57 -0.94
C ALA A 95 2.47 -6.08 -0.55
N SER A 96 3.69 -5.56 -0.57
CA SER A 96 4.01 -4.16 -0.30
C SER A 96 3.64 -3.26 -1.48
N THR A 97 3.86 -1.95 -1.36
CA THR A 97 3.92 -1.05 -2.51
C THR A 97 5.39 -0.81 -2.83
N SER A 98 5.86 -1.37 -3.94
CA SER A 98 7.28 -1.37 -4.34
C SER A 98 7.50 -0.75 -5.71
N GLU A 99 8.73 -0.36 -5.98
CA GLU A 99 9.17 0.10 -7.30
C GLU A 99 9.26 -1.09 -8.25
N PRO A 100 8.64 -1.04 -9.44
CA PRO A 100 8.64 -2.17 -10.38
C PRO A 100 10.05 -2.62 -10.80
N ASP A 101 11.00 -1.69 -10.90
CA ASP A 101 12.38 -2.01 -11.28
C ASP A 101 13.11 -2.77 -10.17
N SER A 102 12.90 -2.38 -8.89
CA SER A 102 13.38 -3.17 -7.75
C SER A 102 12.77 -4.58 -7.74
N THR A 103 11.45 -4.68 -7.98
CA THR A 103 10.75 -5.97 -8.07
C THR A 103 11.35 -6.87 -9.15
N ARG A 104 11.58 -6.36 -10.36
CA ARG A 104 12.17 -7.13 -11.46
C ARG A 104 13.60 -7.57 -11.15
N ARG A 105 14.42 -6.67 -10.57
CA ARG A 105 15.77 -6.97 -10.11
C ARG A 105 15.78 -8.10 -9.07
N LEU A 106 14.94 -7.99 -8.05
CA LEU A 106 14.81 -9.00 -6.99
C LEU A 106 14.28 -10.34 -7.54
N ALA A 107 13.33 -10.30 -8.48
CA ALA A 107 12.81 -11.50 -9.12
C ALA A 107 13.90 -12.26 -9.89
N ALA A 108 14.79 -11.55 -10.61
CA ALA A 108 15.94 -12.15 -11.28
C ALA A 108 16.88 -12.83 -10.26
N ARG A 109 17.19 -12.15 -9.15
CA ARG A 109 18.04 -12.70 -8.08
C ARG A 109 17.40 -13.92 -7.40
N CYS A 110 16.10 -13.89 -7.14
CA CYS A 110 15.37 -15.03 -6.60
C CYS A 110 15.41 -16.22 -7.58
N LYS A 111 15.23 -15.97 -8.86
CA LYS A 111 15.27 -17.00 -9.90
C LYS A 111 16.65 -17.67 -9.99
N GLU A 112 17.74 -16.92 -9.90
CA GLU A 112 19.11 -17.46 -9.83
C GLU A 112 19.30 -18.41 -8.64
N ALA A 113 18.60 -18.14 -7.52
CA ALA A 113 18.61 -18.97 -6.32
C ALA A 113 17.55 -20.09 -6.34
N GLY A 114 16.86 -20.31 -7.46
CA GLY A 114 15.83 -21.34 -7.62
C GLY A 114 14.49 -21.02 -6.94
N MET A 115 14.27 -19.75 -6.55
CA MET A 115 13.04 -19.25 -5.94
C MET A 115 12.22 -18.45 -6.96
N THR A 116 10.96 -18.19 -6.64
CA THR A 116 10.09 -17.33 -7.48
C THR A 116 9.54 -16.19 -6.67
N LEU A 117 9.78 -14.95 -7.10
CA LEU A 117 9.16 -13.75 -6.54
C LEU A 117 8.00 -13.32 -7.43
N VAL A 118 6.85 -13.01 -6.80
CA VAL A 118 5.69 -12.38 -7.43
C VAL A 118 5.34 -11.11 -6.70
N ASP A 119 4.80 -10.13 -7.40
CA ASP A 119 4.26 -8.92 -6.82
C ASP A 119 2.74 -9.05 -6.67
N ALA A 120 2.26 -8.76 -5.48
CA ALA A 120 0.84 -8.87 -5.13
C ALA A 120 0.38 -7.71 -4.21
N PRO A 121 0.61 -6.43 -4.63
CA PRO A 121 0.22 -5.29 -3.83
C PRO A 121 -1.28 -5.23 -3.59
N LEU A 122 -1.64 -4.53 -2.52
CA LEU A 122 -2.98 -4.50 -1.96
C LEU A 122 -3.70 -3.20 -2.29
N ALA A 123 -5.02 -3.27 -2.35
CA ALA A 123 -5.91 -2.12 -2.32
C ALA A 123 -6.98 -2.32 -1.24
N ARG A 124 -7.68 -1.26 -0.88
CA ARG A 124 -8.55 -1.07 0.29
C ARG A 124 -7.75 -0.70 1.55
N SER A 125 -8.38 -0.76 2.72
CA SER A 125 -7.89 -0.22 3.99
C SER A 125 -7.56 -1.32 5.01
N PRO A 126 -6.97 -0.96 6.16
CA PRO A 126 -6.74 -1.92 7.25
C PRO A 126 -8.02 -2.58 7.79
N VAL A 127 -9.18 -1.93 7.65
CA VAL A 127 -10.47 -2.54 8.07
C VAL A 127 -10.77 -3.77 7.22
N GLU A 128 -10.68 -3.63 5.89
CA GLU A 128 -10.90 -4.77 4.99
C GLU A 128 -9.78 -5.81 5.11
N ALA A 129 -8.57 -5.43 5.51
CA ALA A 129 -7.51 -6.39 5.81
C ALA A 129 -7.91 -7.30 6.97
N GLU A 130 -8.43 -6.73 8.07
CA GLU A 130 -8.90 -7.48 9.23
C GLU A 130 -10.11 -8.39 8.92
N GLU A 131 -10.94 -7.97 7.97
CA GLU A 131 -12.13 -8.71 7.53
C GLU A 131 -11.85 -9.75 6.44
N GLY A 132 -10.62 -9.84 5.92
CA GLY A 132 -10.28 -10.75 4.81
C GLY A 132 -10.88 -10.34 3.48
N ARG A 133 -11.15 -9.06 3.26
CA ARG A 133 -11.85 -8.51 2.08
C ARG A 133 -10.98 -7.53 1.28
N LEU A 134 -9.67 -7.76 1.26
CA LEU A 134 -8.77 -6.94 0.44
C LEU A 134 -8.98 -7.16 -1.06
N ASN A 135 -8.46 -6.25 -1.86
CA ASN A 135 -8.22 -6.47 -3.28
C ASN A 135 -6.72 -6.64 -3.49
N THR A 136 -6.30 -7.58 -4.35
CA THR A 136 -4.91 -7.72 -4.77
C THR A 136 -4.80 -7.79 -6.28
N MET A 137 -3.76 -7.17 -6.81
CA MET A 137 -3.30 -7.34 -8.19
C MET A 137 -2.10 -8.27 -8.14
N VAL A 138 -2.03 -9.29 -9.00
CA VAL A 138 -0.97 -10.31 -8.96
C VAL A 138 -0.21 -10.33 -10.28
N GLY A 139 1.08 -10.06 -10.21
CA GLY A 139 2.04 -10.22 -11.30
C GLY A 139 2.79 -11.55 -11.16
N ALA A 140 2.43 -12.54 -11.97
CA ALA A 140 3.00 -13.88 -11.92
C ALA A 140 2.74 -14.63 -13.23
N SER A 141 3.52 -15.70 -13.51
CA SER A 141 3.11 -16.64 -14.54
C SER A 141 1.80 -17.36 -14.17
N PRO A 142 0.97 -17.81 -15.14
CA PRO A 142 -0.30 -18.48 -14.84
C PRO A 142 -0.16 -19.69 -13.91
N ALA A 143 0.92 -20.45 -14.05
CA ALA A 143 1.17 -21.63 -13.21
C ALA A 143 1.47 -21.27 -11.76
N VAL A 144 2.24 -20.19 -11.52
CA VAL A 144 2.56 -19.69 -10.18
C VAL A 144 1.33 -19.02 -9.56
N PHE A 145 0.57 -18.25 -10.35
CA PHE A 145 -0.69 -17.67 -9.91
C PHE A 145 -1.64 -18.74 -9.36
N ALA A 146 -1.88 -19.82 -10.13
CA ALA A 146 -2.77 -20.91 -9.72
C ALA A 146 -2.31 -21.59 -8.41
N GLN A 147 -0.99 -21.67 -8.15
CA GLN A 147 -0.46 -22.21 -6.90
C GLN A 147 -0.72 -21.30 -5.70
N LEU A 148 -0.67 -19.98 -5.90
CA LEU A 148 -0.83 -18.98 -4.84
C LEU A 148 -2.28 -18.56 -4.62
N GLU A 149 -3.17 -18.77 -5.59
CA GLU A 149 -4.57 -18.36 -5.53
C GLU A 149 -5.30 -18.79 -4.23
N PRO A 150 -5.14 -20.03 -3.72
CA PRO A 150 -5.76 -20.42 -2.45
C PRO A 150 -5.28 -19.60 -1.24
N VAL A 151 -4.04 -19.07 -1.30
CA VAL A 151 -3.51 -18.20 -0.25
C VAL A 151 -4.11 -16.81 -0.38
N PHE A 152 -4.22 -16.26 -1.60
CA PHE A 152 -4.88 -14.97 -1.82
C PHE A 152 -6.35 -14.99 -1.40
N GLN A 153 -7.09 -16.08 -1.67
CA GLN A 153 -8.47 -16.29 -1.25
C GLN A 153 -8.67 -16.32 0.27
N ALA A 154 -7.59 -16.47 1.04
CA ALA A 154 -7.68 -16.40 2.49
C ALA A 154 -7.92 -14.98 3.00
N TYR A 155 -7.46 -13.93 2.29
CA TYR A 155 -7.50 -12.55 2.77
C TYR A 155 -7.98 -11.52 1.74
N CYS A 156 -8.32 -11.97 0.52
CA CYS A 156 -8.81 -11.10 -0.55
C CYS A 156 -10.21 -11.47 -0.99
N GLU A 157 -11.03 -10.46 -1.25
CA GLU A 157 -12.33 -10.57 -1.89
C GLU A 157 -12.20 -10.58 -3.42
N ASN A 158 -11.30 -9.72 -3.96
CA ASN A 158 -11.02 -9.64 -5.39
C ASN A 158 -9.53 -9.87 -5.66
N ILE A 159 -9.25 -10.78 -6.59
CA ILE A 159 -7.91 -11.17 -7.00
C ILE A 159 -7.78 -10.96 -8.51
N PHE A 160 -6.89 -10.07 -8.92
CA PHE A 160 -6.69 -9.71 -10.33
C PHE A 160 -5.33 -10.23 -10.81
N HIS A 161 -5.32 -11.27 -11.65
CA HIS A 161 -4.09 -11.68 -12.36
C HIS A 161 -3.84 -10.69 -13.50
N VAL A 162 -2.77 -9.89 -13.39
CA VAL A 162 -2.57 -8.71 -14.24
C VAL A 162 -1.37 -8.80 -15.18
N GLY A 163 -0.70 -9.94 -15.22
CA GLY A 163 0.44 -10.18 -16.10
C GLY A 163 1.64 -10.80 -15.38
N GLU A 164 2.82 -10.66 -15.95
CA GLU A 164 4.07 -11.18 -15.39
C GLU A 164 4.56 -10.34 -14.19
N THR A 165 5.54 -10.88 -13.46
CA THR A 165 6.13 -10.21 -12.29
C THR A 165 6.59 -8.78 -12.59
N GLY A 166 6.18 -7.85 -11.75
CA GLY A 166 6.37 -6.41 -11.87
C GLY A 166 5.18 -5.66 -12.48
N ALA A 167 4.21 -6.35 -13.10
CA ALA A 167 3.02 -5.72 -13.67
C ALA A 167 2.07 -5.20 -12.58
N ALA A 168 1.95 -5.92 -11.47
CA ALA A 168 1.04 -5.53 -10.40
C ALA A 168 1.54 -4.27 -9.67
N HIS A 169 2.83 -4.13 -9.42
CA HIS A 169 3.38 -2.89 -8.85
C HIS A 169 3.21 -1.69 -9.80
N VAL A 170 3.33 -1.88 -11.13
CA VAL A 170 3.00 -0.81 -12.09
C VAL A 170 1.55 -0.37 -11.92
N ILE A 171 0.59 -1.30 -11.93
CA ILE A 171 -0.84 -0.99 -11.76
C ILE A 171 -1.11 -0.35 -10.40
N LYS A 172 -0.45 -0.82 -9.35
CA LYS A 172 -0.57 -0.23 -8.01
C LYS A 172 -0.15 1.24 -7.98
N LEU A 173 0.97 1.58 -8.61
CA LEU A 173 1.44 2.96 -8.66
C LEU A 173 0.53 3.85 -9.50
N LEU A 174 0.01 3.35 -10.64
CA LEU A 174 -0.98 4.05 -11.45
C LEU A 174 -2.28 4.30 -10.68
N ASN A 175 -2.79 3.29 -9.96
CA ASN A 175 -3.97 3.42 -9.12
C ASN A 175 -3.76 4.46 -8.01
N ASN A 176 -2.61 4.43 -7.33
CA ASN A 176 -2.32 5.38 -6.26
C ASN A 176 -2.12 6.80 -6.80
N PHE A 177 -1.49 6.96 -7.98
CA PHE A 177 -1.40 8.25 -8.66
C PHE A 177 -2.80 8.83 -8.93
N LEU A 178 -3.71 8.06 -9.53
CA LEU A 178 -5.08 8.52 -9.80
C LEU A 178 -5.80 8.93 -8.52
N GLY A 179 -5.66 8.13 -7.45
CA GLY A 179 -6.27 8.45 -6.16
C GLY A 179 -5.71 9.74 -5.55
N GLN A 180 -4.39 9.90 -5.55
CA GLN A 180 -3.77 11.11 -4.99
C GLN A 180 -4.00 12.35 -5.86
N ALA A 181 -4.15 12.21 -7.18
CA ALA A 181 -4.53 13.31 -8.04
C ALA A 181 -5.92 13.87 -7.68
N ILE A 182 -6.90 12.98 -7.45
CA ILE A 182 -8.25 13.38 -7.02
C ILE A 182 -8.21 14.08 -5.65
N THR A 183 -7.51 13.52 -4.67
CA THR A 183 -7.46 14.10 -3.32
C THR A 183 -6.72 15.42 -3.27
N THR A 184 -5.61 15.53 -4.00
CA THR A 184 -4.84 16.79 -4.12
C THR A 184 -5.65 17.87 -4.81
N ALA A 185 -6.30 17.55 -5.94
CA ALA A 185 -7.14 18.50 -6.66
C ALA A 185 -8.35 18.96 -5.83
N ALA A 186 -8.96 18.06 -5.05
CA ALA A 186 -10.07 18.42 -4.15
C ALA A 186 -9.59 19.39 -3.04
N ALA A 187 -8.46 19.11 -2.40
CA ALA A 187 -7.92 19.98 -1.36
C ALA A 187 -7.58 21.39 -1.89
N GLU A 188 -6.96 21.46 -3.07
CA GLU A 188 -6.63 22.73 -3.73
C GLU A 188 -7.90 23.48 -4.13
N ALA A 189 -8.91 22.81 -4.71
CA ALA A 189 -10.17 23.42 -5.08
C ALA A 189 -10.92 24.01 -3.88
N PHE A 190 -10.86 23.35 -2.72
CA PHE A 190 -11.47 23.88 -1.49
C PHE A 190 -10.75 25.17 -1.04
N ALA A 191 -9.42 25.21 -1.08
CA ALA A 191 -8.67 26.41 -0.72
C ALA A 191 -8.91 27.56 -1.67
N VAL A 192 -8.89 27.29 -2.99
CA VAL A 192 -9.16 28.32 -4.03
C VAL A 192 -10.59 28.83 -3.92
N GLY A 193 -11.56 27.94 -3.71
CA GLY A 193 -12.96 28.32 -3.52
C GLY A 193 -13.15 29.23 -2.32
N ALA A 194 -12.58 28.88 -1.17
CA ALA A 194 -12.60 29.69 0.03
C ALA A 194 -11.95 31.08 -0.21
N LYS A 195 -10.81 31.11 -0.90
CA LYS A 195 -10.11 32.37 -1.23
C LYS A 195 -10.89 33.24 -2.21
N ALA A 196 -11.66 32.62 -3.11
CA ALA A 196 -12.58 33.31 -4.01
C ALA A 196 -13.87 33.80 -3.35
N GLY A 197 -14.06 33.51 -2.05
CA GLY A 197 -15.19 33.98 -1.25
C GLY A 197 -16.46 33.15 -1.44
N ILE A 198 -16.37 31.91 -1.99
CA ILE A 198 -17.55 31.04 -2.08
C ILE A 198 -17.66 30.16 -0.81
N ASP A 199 -18.89 29.79 -0.48
CA ASP A 199 -19.15 28.71 0.48
C ASP A 199 -18.72 27.37 -0.14
N VAL A 200 -17.66 26.75 0.40
CA VAL A 200 -17.11 25.48 -0.10
C VAL A 200 -18.13 24.34 0.00
N LYS A 201 -19.14 24.42 0.90
CA LYS A 201 -20.26 23.47 0.93
C LYS A 201 -21.07 23.50 -0.37
N GLN A 202 -21.24 24.69 -0.97
CA GLN A 202 -21.95 24.80 -2.26
C GLN A 202 -21.13 24.16 -3.39
N LEU A 203 -19.78 24.32 -3.38
CA LEU A 203 -18.91 23.61 -4.32
C LEU A 203 -19.10 22.09 -4.16
N VAL A 204 -19.06 21.56 -2.93
CA VAL A 204 -19.29 20.13 -2.68
C VAL A 204 -20.66 19.67 -3.18
N ARG A 205 -21.73 20.42 -2.97
CA ARG A 205 -23.08 20.08 -3.48
C ARG A 205 -23.10 19.98 -5.02
N VAL A 206 -22.49 20.96 -5.69
CA VAL A 206 -22.43 20.97 -7.17
C VAL A 206 -21.62 19.79 -7.70
N VAL A 207 -20.43 19.56 -7.15
CA VAL A 207 -19.56 18.44 -7.57
C VAL A 207 -20.23 17.10 -7.30
N SER A 208 -20.90 16.95 -6.15
CA SER A 208 -21.59 15.70 -5.76
C SER A 208 -22.72 15.33 -6.72
N ALA A 209 -23.33 16.30 -7.39
CA ALA A 209 -24.40 16.09 -8.38
C ALA A 209 -23.86 15.78 -9.79
N GLY A 210 -22.56 15.89 -10.04
CA GLY A 210 -21.94 15.80 -11.36
C GLY A 210 -20.97 14.64 -11.53
N ALA A 211 -20.38 14.56 -12.72
CA ALA A 211 -19.46 13.49 -13.12
C ALA A 211 -18.10 13.50 -12.39
N VAL A 212 -17.75 14.60 -11.73
CA VAL A 212 -16.49 14.73 -10.96
C VAL A 212 -16.60 14.08 -9.57
N ASN A 213 -17.81 13.71 -9.15
CA ASN A 213 -18.04 13.03 -7.89
C ASN A 213 -17.37 11.64 -7.86
N SER A 214 -16.77 11.33 -6.72
CA SER A 214 -16.15 10.03 -6.47
C SER A 214 -16.10 9.75 -4.97
N GLY A 215 -15.90 8.48 -4.57
CA GLY A 215 -15.70 8.13 -3.16
C GLY A 215 -14.53 8.87 -2.51
N LEU A 216 -13.45 9.13 -3.27
CA LEU A 216 -12.29 9.89 -2.79
C LEU A 216 -12.64 11.38 -2.59
N PHE A 217 -13.37 11.99 -3.53
CA PHE A 217 -13.86 13.36 -3.37
C PHE A 217 -14.76 13.50 -2.14
N GLN A 218 -15.69 12.56 -1.94
CA GLN A 218 -16.57 12.56 -0.76
C GLN A 218 -15.79 12.40 0.56
N ALA A 219 -14.76 11.57 0.57
CA ALA A 219 -13.89 11.43 1.73
C ALA A 219 -13.13 12.74 2.05
N MET A 220 -12.70 13.49 1.02
CA MET A 220 -12.11 14.82 1.19
C MET A 220 -13.15 15.85 1.67
N ALA A 221 -14.39 15.79 1.17
CA ALA A 221 -15.46 16.72 1.57
C ALA A 221 -15.83 16.62 3.05
N LYS A 222 -15.67 15.45 3.70
CA LYS A 222 -15.87 15.27 5.14
C LYS A 222 -14.98 16.18 6.01
N THR A 223 -13.84 16.62 5.48
CA THR A 223 -12.97 17.56 6.20
C THR A 223 -13.64 18.89 6.51
N LEU A 224 -14.66 19.27 5.73
CA LEU A 224 -15.48 20.46 5.98
C LEU A 224 -16.35 20.34 7.25
N GLU A 225 -16.53 19.11 7.75
CA GLU A 225 -17.24 18.77 8.98
C GLU A 225 -16.25 18.42 10.11
N GLY A 226 -14.94 18.63 9.88
CA GLY A 226 -13.87 18.29 10.84
C GLY A 226 -13.45 16.82 10.85
N ASP A 227 -14.00 15.97 9.97
CA ASP A 227 -13.61 14.57 9.86
C ASP A 227 -12.45 14.40 8.86
N TYR A 228 -11.24 14.19 9.36
CA TYR A 228 -10.03 13.92 8.61
C TYR A 228 -9.72 12.42 8.50
N THR A 229 -10.65 11.54 8.86
CA THR A 229 -10.43 10.07 8.89
C THR A 229 -11.03 9.34 7.69
N GLY A 230 -11.63 10.05 6.75
CA GLY A 230 -12.32 9.49 5.59
C GLY A 230 -11.45 8.64 4.66
N LEU A 231 -10.12 8.82 4.70
CA LEU A 231 -9.14 7.97 4.00
C LEU A 231 -8.06 7.57 5.00
N LYS A 232 -7.99 6.28 5.34
CA LYS A 232 -6.98 5.74 6.28
C LYS A 232 -5.64 5.46 5.60
N PHE A 233 -5.06 6.49 5.01
CA PHE A 233 -3.78 6.44 4.32
C PHE A 233 -2.94 7.63 4.75
N GLU A 234 -1.75 7.37 5.29
CA GLU A 234 -0.84 8.39 5.84
C GLU A 234 -0.16 9.18 4.72
N LEU A 235 0.00 10.50 4.89
CA LEU A 235 0.60 11.39 3.90
C LEU A 235 2.04 11.02 3.54
N ASN A 236 2.88 10.59 4.51
CA ASN A 236 4.23 10.10 4.22
C ASN A 236 4.21 8.91 3.27
N ASN A 237 3.27 7.97 3.45
CA ASN A 237 3.12 6.81 2.57
C ASN A 237 2.57 7.22 1.19
N ALA A 238 1.64 8.16 1.14
CA ALA A 238 1.12 8.70 -0.12
C ALA A 238 2.23 9.41 -0.92
N SER A 239 3.05 10.24 -0.25
CA SER A 239 4.21 10.91 -0.86
C SER A 239 5.24 9.91 -1.37
N LYS A 240 5.55 8.86 -0.59
CA LYS A 240 6.43 7.77 -1.02
C LYS A 240 5.90 7.07 -2.27
N ASP A 241 4.61 6.72 -2.31
CA ASP A 241 4.02 6.03 -3.45
C ASP A 241 4.05 6.89 -4.72
N LEU A 242 3.83 8.20 -4.59
CA LEU A 242 3.94 9.13 -5.71
C LEU A 242 5.40 9.33 -6.16
N ARG A 243 6.36 9.29 -5.26
CA ARG A 243 7.78 9.25 -5.64
C ARG A 243 8.08 8.01 -6.48
N TYR A 244 7.60 6.83 -6.08
CA TYR A 244 7.77 5.59 -6.85
C TYR A 244 7.09 5.69 -8.23
N TYR A 245 5.93 6.34 -8.30
CA TYR A 245 5.27 6.62 -9.57
C TYR A 245 6.13 7.53 -10.47
N VAL A 246 6.74 8.59 -9.93
CA VAL A 246 7.63 9.48 -10.69
C VAL A 246 8.83 8.69 -11.20
N HIS A 247 9.49 7.87 -10.36
CA HIS A 247 10.58 7.00 -10.78
C HIS A 247 10.16 6.02 -11.89
N LEU A 248 8.96 5.45 -11.79
CA LEU A 248 8.41 4.62 -12.87
C LEU A 248 8.30 5.40 -14.17
N THR A 249 7.78 6.63 -14.15
CA THR A 249 7.65 7.44 -15.38
C THR A 249 9.00 7.79 -15.99
N GLU A 250 10.01 8.05 -15.18
CA GLU A 250 11.40 8.27 -15.62
C GLU A 250 11.99 7.00 -16.27
N SER A 251 11.80 5.84 -15.65
CA SER A 251 12.34 4.57 -16.16
C SER A 251 11.76 4.20 -17.52
N VAL A 252 10.48 4.50 -17.75
CA VAL A 252 9.81 4.27 -19.06
C VAL A 252 9.88 5.48 -20.00
N LYS A 253 10.57 6.56 -19.59
CA LYS A 253 10.72 7.81 -20.36
C LYS A 253 9.40 8.46 -20.76
N ALA A 254 8.39 8.39 -19.89
CA ALA A 254 7.08 9.01 -20.08
C ALA A 254 7.00 10.36 -19.33
N PRO A 255 6.72 11.49 -19.98
CA PRO A 255 6.51 12.75 -19.28
C PRO A 255 5.35 12.66 -18.29
N SER A 256 5.56 13.15 -17.05
CA SER A 256 4.58 13.09 -15.96
C SER A 256 4.34 14.46 -15.32
N LEU A 257 3.69 15.37 -16.04
CA LEU A 257 3.41 16.72 -15.55
C LEU A 257 2.48 16.70 -14.33
N VAL A 258 1.35 15.99 -14.43
CA VAL A 258 0.37 15.88 -13.33
C VAL A 258 0.95 15.12 -12.14
N GLY A 259 1.58 13.97 -12.38
CA GLY A 259 2.14 13.15 -11.29
C GLY A 259 3.23 13.87 -10.50
N THR A 260 4.11 14.61 -11.18
CA THR A 260 5.13 15.41 -10.52
C THR A 260 4.50 16.53 -9.68
N SER A 261 3.48 17.22 -10.18
CA SER A 261 2.77 18.27 -9.43
C SER A 261 2.05 17.71 -8.19
N VAL A 262 1.38 16.57 -8.33
CA VAL A 262 0.75 15.87 -7.21
C VAL A 262 1.79 15.45 -6.15
N HIS A 263 2.91 14.89 -6.59
CA HIS A 263 4.02 14.54 -5.68
C HIS A 263 4.54 15.76 -4.92
N GLN A 264 4.77 16.89 -5.60
CA GLN A 264 5.21 18.14 -4.95
C GLN A 264 4.20 18.65 -3.93
N SER A 265 2.90 18.55 -4.20
CA SER A 265 1.85 18.94 -3.25
C SER A 265 1.90 18.07 -1.97
N LEU A 266 2.04 16.74 -2.11
CA LEU A 266 2.19 15.83 -0.98
C LEU A 266 3.47 16.10 -0.19
N MET A 267 4.61 16.33 -0.87
CA MET A 267 5.87 16.69 -0.22
C MET A 267 5.75 17.99 0.56
N THR A 268 5.07 18.99 0.03
CA THR A 268 4.82 20.26 0.70
C THR A 268 3.99 20.05 1.97
N ALA A 269 2.94 19.24 1.91
CA ALA A 269 2.15 18.92 3.11
C ALA A 269 2.99 18.22 4.18
N CYS A 270 3.87 17.28 3.78
CA CYS A 270 4.80 16.63 4.70
C CYS A 270 5.79 17.63 5.32
N ALA A 271 6.34 18.54 4.53
CA ALA A 271 7.28 19.59 4.99
C ALA A 271 6.62 20.59 5.96
N LEU A 272 5.31 20.82 5.83
CA LEU A 272 4.51 21.63 6.76
C LEU A 272 4.16 20.90 8.07
N GLY A 273 4.60 19.64 8.24
CA GLY A 273 4.41 18.86 9.46
C GLY A 273 3.23 17.88 9.45
N TYR A 274 2.49 17.77 8.36
CA TYR A 274 1.32 16.88 8.26
C TYR A 274 1.65 15.44 7.86
N GLY A 275 2.93 15.09 7.69
CA GLY A 275 3.37 13.80 7.14
C GLY A 275 2.82 12.57 7.86
N GLN A 276 2.61 12.61 9.17
CA GLN A 276 2.04 11.51 9.96
C GLN A 276 0.52 11.54 10.03
N GLU A 277 -0.12 12.59 9.50
CA GLU A 277 -1.56 12.66 9.40
C GLU A 277 -2.06 11.93 8.14
N LEU A 278 -3.37 11.70 8.08
CA LEU A 278 -4.01 11.03 6.94
C LEU A 278 -4.16 11.99 5.75
N VAL A 279 -4.28 11.45 4.55
CA VAL A 279 -4.38 12.19 3.27
C VAL A 279 -5.40 13.34 3.30
N PRO A 280 -6.58 13.24 3.96
CA PRO A 280 -7.49 14.39 4.05
C PRO A 280 -6.88 15.65 4.67
N SER A 281 -5.79 15.52 5.44
CA SER A 281 -5.06 16.70 5.98
C SER A 281 -4.33 17.52 4.92
N LEU A 282 -4.33 17.11 3.64
CA LEU A 282 -4.01 17.99 2.52
C LEU A 282 -4.84 19.28 2.53
N VAL A 283 -6.07 19.23 3.02
CA VAL A 283 -6.93 20.41 3.17
C VAL A 283 -6.33 21.41 4.16
N LYS A 284 -5.74 20.93 5.27
CA LYS A 284 -5.02 21.80 6.24
C LYS A 284 -3.79 22.44 5.59
N ALA A 285 -3.01 21.66 4.86
CA ALA A 285 -1.82 22.16 4.16
C ALA A 285 -2.20 23.24 3.14
N GLN A 286 -3.24 23.01 2.34
CA GLN A 286 -3.75 23.98 1.37
C GLN A 286 -4.32 25.23 2.02
N ALA A 287 -5.02 25.09 3.14
CA ALA A 287 -5.50 26.23 3.93
C ALA A 287 -4.35 27.11 4.43
N GLN A 288 -3.28 26.48 4.94
CA GLN A 288 -2.09 27.18 5.44
C GLN A 288 -1.34 27.89 4.30
N ILE A 289 -1.08 27.22 3.18
CA ILE A 289 -0.37 27.81 2.02
C ILE A 289 -1.13 29.02 1.47
N ASN A 290 -2.45 28.91 1.37
CA ASN A 290 -3.30 29.96 0.79
C ASN A 290 -3.75 31.01 1.81
N GLN A 291 -3.42 30.85 3.11
CA GLN A 291 -3.83 31.75 4.21
C GLN A 291 -5.36 31.94 4.25
N VAL A 292 -6.10 30.85 4.14
CA VAL A 292 -7.57 30.83 4.18
C VAL A 292 -8.07 29.88 5.26
N LYS A 293 -9.28 30.14 5.75
CA LYS A 293 -10.04 29.17 6.55
C LYS A 293 -10.95 28.37 5.63
N ILE A 294 -10.84 27.05 5.67
CA ILE A 294 -11.70 26.11 4.92
C ILE A 294 -12.74 25.47 5.87
N GLU A 295 -12.87 26.00 7.07
CA GLU A 295 -13.85 25.52 8.04
C GLU A 295 -15.26 26.04 7.71
N THR A 296 -16.24 25.20 7.97
CA THR A 296 -17.65 25.61 7.91
C THR A 296 -17.91 26.65 8.98
N ALA A 297 -18.49 27.79 8.58
CA ALA A 297 -19.19 28.58 9.54
C ALA A 297 -20.23 27.69 10.26
N SER A 298 -20.12 27.62 11.58
CA SER A 298 -21.06 26.96 12.48
C SER A 298 -22.46 27.53 12.30
#